data_a930b9fc4f2d9d96214b0418bf55699d
#
_entry.id   a930b9fc4f2d9d96214b0418bf55699d
#
_cell.length_a   1.000
_cell.length_b   1.000
_cell.length_c   1.000
_cell.angle_alpha   90.00
_cell.angle_beta   90.00
_cell.angle_gamma   90.00
#
_symmetry.space_group_name_H-M   'P 1'
#
loop_
_entity.id
_entity.type
_entity.pdbx_description
1 polymer ?
#
loop_
_entity_poly.entity_id
_entity_poly.type
_entity_poly.pdbx_seq_one_letter_code
_entity_poly.pdbx_strand_id
1 'polypeptide(L)'
;MSDYLFSVFPNENFVDLGLYQYGWEACCPLHSYGPHIRNHYLFHYVISGTGVLTAEDSGGISRSYPVRSGEGFLIFPHQVTTYCADQEHPWEYAWVEFDGLRVKEALDLAGLSPEHPIYHSNARDISAELKQLILYIAQHPEMPPLHLIGKLYLLLDCITRSSSS
;
A
#
# COMPACT_ATOMS: atom_id res chain seq x y z
N MET A 1 22.13 2.67 -2.17
CA MET A 1 21.15 3.73 -2.41
C MET A 1 19.98 3.17 -3.19
N SER A 2 18.75 3.51 -2.79
CA SER A 2 17.55 3.06 -3.49
C SER A 2 17.24 3.98 -4.66
N ASP A 3 16.70 3.39 -5.74
CA ASP A 3 16.01 4.16 -6.77
C ASP A 3 14.58 4.34 -6.32
N TYR A 4 14.04 5.57 -6.44
CA TYR A 4 12.70 5.82 -5.96
C TYR A 4 12.02 6.98 -6.69
N LEU A 5 10.70 6.94 -6.68
CA LEU A 5 9.82 8.06 -7.03
C LEU A 5 8.97 8.36 -5.80
N PHE A 6 8.80 9.63 -5.50
CA PHE A 6 7.97 10.07 -4.38
C PHE A 6 7.24 11.34 -4.76
N SER A 7 5.94 11.37 -4.53
CA SER A 7 5.12 12.54 -4.84
C SER A 7 4.12 12.80 -3.72
N VAL A 8 3.83 14.09 -3.51
CA VAL A 8 2.80 14.54 -2.58
C VAL A 8 1.63 15.06 -3.41
N PHE A 9 0.44 14.61 -3.06
CA PHE A 9 -0.78 15.00 -3.75
C PHE A 9 -1.16 16.43 -3.33
N PRO A 10 -1.34 17.35 -4.27
CA PRO A 10 -1.47 18.78 -3.93
C PRO A 10 -2.87 19.22 -3.50
N ASN A 11 -3.89 18.38 -3.62
CA ASN A 11 -5.28 18.77 -3.42
C ASN A 11 -5.92 17.97 -2.29
N GLU A 12 -6.54 18.69 -1.33
CA GLU A 12 -7.13 18.10 -0.12
C GLU A 12 -8.66 18.15 -0.12
N ASN A 13 -9.30 18.47 -1.25
CA ASN A 13 -10.75 18.67 -1.32
C ASN A 13 -11.55 17.40 -1.62
N PHE A 14 -10.89 16.23 -1.63
CA PHE A 14 -11.57 14.96 -1.89
C PHE A 14 -11.93 14.29 -0.56
N VAL A 15 -13.23 14.27 -0.24
CA VAL A 15 -13.76 13.82 1.05
C VAL A 15 -14.05 12.32 1.06
N ASP A 16 -14.66 11.80 -0.02
CA ASP A 16 -15.01 10.38 -0.11
C ASP A 16 -13.79 9.51 -0.24
N LEU A 17 -12.80 9.95 -1.02
CA LEU A 17 -11.54 9.28 -1.21
C LEU A 17 -10.48 10.31 -1.60
N GLY A 18 -9.43 10.42 -0.81
CA GLY A 18 -8.32 11.35 -1.05
C GLY A 18 -6.99 10.64 -1.09
N LEU A 19 -6.06 11.19 -1.85
CA LEU A 19 -4.69 10.70 -2.00
C LEU A 19 -3.76 11.73 -1.36
N TYR A 20 -2.74 11.26 -0.62
CA TYR A 20 -1.83 12.15 0.10
C TYR A 20 -0.41 12.08 -0.43
N GLN A 21 0.15 10.88 -0.50
CA GLN A 21 1.46 10.66 -1.09
C GLN A 21 1.49 9.29 -1.76
N TYR A 22 2.42 9.11 -2.65
CA TYR A 22 2.53 7.89 -3.43
C TYR A 22 3.91 7.81 -4.05
N GLY A 23 4.32 6.60 -4.42
CA GLY A 23 5.61 6.45 -5.05
C GLY A 23 5.98 5.00 -5.36
N TRP A 24 7.24 4.83 -5.68
CA TRP A 24 7.86 3.56 -6.03
C TRP A 24 9.29 3.56 -5.53
N GLU A 25 9.76 2.38 -5.11
CA GLU A 25 11.14 2.23 -4.65
C GLU A 25 11.66 0.84 -4.94
N ALA A 26 12.88 0.76 -5.48
CA ALA A 26 13.67 -0.47 -5.51
C ALA A 26 14.63 -0.38 -4.31
N CYS A 27 14.33 -1.11 -3.26
CA CYS A 27 15.01 -0.98 -1.98
C CYS A 27 16.41 -1.56 -2.01
N CYS A 28 17.31 -0.95 -1.24
CA CYS A 28 18.60 -1.56 -0.91
C CYS A 28 18.40 -2.69 0.09
N PRO A 29 19.34 -3.65 0.16
CA PRO A 29 19.28 -4.70 1.18
C PRO A 29 19.11 -4.11 2.58
N LEU A 30 18.21 -4.70 3.36
CA LEU A 30 17.88 -4.31 4.73
C LEU A 30 17.36 -2.87 4.87
N HIS A 31 16.96 -2.23 3.77
CA HIS A 31 16.31 -0.92 3.84
C HIS A 31 15.10 -1.02 4.76
N SER A 32 15.09 -0.18 5.79
CA SER A 32 14.08 -0.24 6.84
C SER A 32 13.39 1.11 6.99
N TYR A 33 12.09 1.07 7.26
CA TYR A 33 11.31 2.26 7.51
C TYR A 33 10.50 2.05 8.80
N GLY A 34 10.68 2.96 9.74
CA GLY A 34 10.00 2.89 11.05
C GLY A 34 10.96 2.63 12.19
N PRO A 35 10.42 2.49 13.43
CA PRO A 35 8.99 2.49 13.75
C PRO A 35 8.33 3.84 13.45
N HIS A 36 7.09 3.79 12.97
CA HIS A 36 6.38 4.96 12.50
C HIS A 36 4.89 4.84 12.79
N ILE A 37 4.22 5.99 12.94
CA ILE A 37 2.76 6.07 13.08
C ILE A 37 2.27 7.01 11.98
N ARG A 38 1.22 6.58 11.26
CA ARG A 38 0.64 7.38 10.20
C ARG A 38 -0.75 7.87 10.56
N ASN A 39 -1.18 8.95 9.91
CA ASN A 39 -2.52 9.50 10.12
C ASN A 39 -3.53 8.96 9.12
N HIS A 40 -3.07 8.30 8.08
CA HIS A 40 -3.90 7.80 6.98
C HIS A 40 -3.54 6.35 6.69
N TYR A 41 -4.33 5.72 5.82
CA TYR A 41 -4.05 4.36 5.35
C TYR A 41 -2.90 4.41 4.35
N LEU A 42 -2.05 3.38 4.37
CA LEU A 42 -0.92 3.26 3.45
C LEU A 42 -0.88 1.82 2.92
N PHE A 43 -0.99 1.68 1.60
CA PHE A 43 -0.93 0.38 0.95
C PHE A 43 0.34 0.28 0.11
N HIS A 44 1.11 -0.79 0.34
CA HIS A 44 2.25 -1.16 -0.49
C HIS A 44 1.93 -2.40 -1.29
N TYR A 45 2.22 -2.39 -2.58
CA TYR A 45 2.16 -3.58 -3.42
C TYR A 45 3.58 -4.01 -3.78
N VAL A 46 3.92 -5.27 -3.51
CA VAL A 46 5.27 -5.80 -3.75
C VAL A 46 5.37 -6.33 -5.18
N ILE A 47 6.22 -5.68 -5.98
CA ILE A 47 6.43 -6.02 -7.38
C ILE A 47 7.43 -7.16 -7.50
N SER A 48 8.52 -7.10 -6.73
CA SER A 48 9.54 -8.15 -6.70
C SER A 48 10.21 -8.17 -5.33
N GLY A 49 10.93 -9.24 -5.05
CA GLY A 49 11.65 -9.38 -3.80
C GLY A 49 10.76 -9.74 -2.62
N THR A 50 11.34 -9.61 -1.43
CA THR A 50 10.67 -9.97 -0.18
C THR A 50 11.13 -9.07 0.96
N GLY A 51 10.42 -9.13 2.07
CA GLY A 51 10.73 -8.40 3.29
C GLY A 51 9.75 -8.74 4.39
N VAL A 52 9.79 -7.98 5.47
CA VAL A 52 8.98 -8.23 6.66
C VAL A 52 8.29 -6.95 7.11
N LEU A 53 6.98 -7.02 7.32
CA LEU A 53 6.20 -5.99 8.00
C LEU A 53 6.06 -6.40 9.47
N THR A 54 6.38 -5.49 10.38
CA THR A 54 6.08 -5.65 11.81
C THR A 54 5.05 -4.59 12.19
N ALA A 55 3.89 -5.03 12.68
CA ALA A 55 2.77 -4.13 12.93
C ALA A 55 2.01 -4.55 14.17
N GLU A 56 1.50 -3.56 14.91
CA GLU A 56 0.63 -3.82 16.05
C GLU A 56 -0.78 -4.13 15.59
N ASP A 57 -1.42 -5.11 16.23
CA ASP A 57 -2.84 -5.37 16.01
C ASP A 57 -3.71 -4.41 16.86
N SER A 58 -5.03 -4.59 16.81
CA SER A 58 -5.98 -3.74 17.55
C SER A 58 -5.77 -3.81 19.07
N GLY A 59 -5.19 -4.89 19.58
CA GLY A 59 -4.88 -5.05 20.99
C GLY A 59 -3.50 -4.54 21.39
N GLY A 60 -2.75 -3.94 20.46
CA GLY A 60 -1.42 -3.43 20.74
C GLY A 60 -0.33 -4.51 20.70
N ILE A 61 -0.64 -5.71 20.24
CA ILE A 61 0.33 -6.80 20.16
C ILE A 61 1.04 -6.71 18.82
N SER A 62 2.38 -6.65 18.87
CA SER A 62 3.22 -6.58 17.68
C SER A 62 3.36 -7.95 17.02
N ARG A 63 3.15 -8.00 15.71
CA ARG A 63 3.28 -9.23 14.92
C ARG A 63 4.11 -8.95 13.67
N SER A 64 4.83 -9.97 13.21
CA SER A 64 5.66 -9.86 12.01
C SER A 64 5.09 -10.72 10.89
N TYR A 65 5.11 -10.18 9.68
CA TYR A 65 4.52 -10.81 8.50
C TYR A 65 5.55 -10.78 7.37
N PRO A 66 5.94 -11.95 6.84
CA PRO A 66 6.72 -11.95 5.60
C PRO A 66 5.82 -11.53 4.43
N VAL A 67 6.33 -10.69 3.56
CA VAL A 67 5.58 -10.22 2.38
C VAL A 67 6.47 -10.34 1.16
N ARG A 68 5.95 -10.96 0.11
CA ARG A 68 6.69 -11.27 -1.10
C ARG A 68 5.99 -10.76 -2.35
N SER A 69 6.65 -10.93 -3.48
CA SER A 69 6.16 -10.51 -4.80
C SER A 69 4.72 -10.98 -5.04
N GLY A 70 3.89 -10.08 -5.54
CA GLY A 70 2.47 -10.33 -5.81
C GLY A 70 1.56 -10.14 -4.61
N GLU A 71 2.14 -9.90 -3.44
CA GLU A 71 1.39 -9.58 -2.23
C GLU A 71 1.49 -8.10 -1.93
N GLY A 72 0.68 -7.63 -0.98
CA GLY A 72 0.74 -6.27 -0.51
C GLY A 72 0.51 -6.21 0.98
N PHE A 73 0.80 -5.06 1.57
CA PHE A 73 0.49 -4.85 2.97
C PHE A 73 -0.15 -3.49 3.19
N LEU A 74 -1.08 -3.48 4.15
CA LEU A 74 -1.81 -2.28 4.52
C LEU A 74 -1.40 -1.83 5.90
N ILE A 75 -1.07 -0.55 6.02
CA ILE A 75 -0.80 0.13 7.28
C ILE A 75 -2.03 0.98 7.60
N PHE A 76 -2.51 0.86 8.84
CA PHE A 76 -3.72 1.55 9.30
C PHE A 76 -3.36 2.81 10.06
N PRO A 77 -4.26 3.81 10.09
CA PRO A 77 -4.02 5.02 10.90
C PRO A 77 -3.75 4.67 12.36
N HIS A 78 -2.80 5.37 12.96
CA HIS A 78 -2.41 5.27 14.37
C HIS A 78 -1.79 3.94 14.78
N GLN A 79 -1.43 3.10 13.83
CA GLN A 79 -0.76 1.83 14.06
C GLN A 79 0.75 2.03 14.06
N VAL A 80 1.47 1.44 15.01
CA VAL A 80 2.93 1.45 15.01
C VAL A 80 3.41 0.36 14.05
N THR A 81 4.19 0.73 13.04
CA THR A 81 4.68 -0.21 12.03
C THR A 81 6.15 0.01 11.74
N THR A 82 6.81 -1.09 11.38
CA THR A 82 8.16 -1.09 10.81
C THR A 82 8.17 -2.08 9.66
N TYR A 83 8.80 -1.75 8.56
CA TYR A 83 8.96 -2.72 7.48
C TYR A 83 10.39 -2.67 6.97
N CYS A 84 10.92 -3.84 6.63
CA CYS A 84 12.33 -4.01 6.29
C CYS A 84 12.48 -4.94 5.09
N ALA A 85 13.21 -4.48 4.08
CA ALA A 85 13.53 -5.27 2.91
C ALA A 85 14.53 -6.38 3.25
N ASP A 86 14.40 -7.51 2.56
CA ASP A 86 15.30 -8.65 2.77
C ASP A 86 16.73 -8.31 2.38
N GLN A 87 17.70 -9.03 2.97
CA GLN A 87 19.10 -8.82 2.69
C GLN A 87 19.52 -9.30 1.30
N GLU A 88 18.99 -10.45 0.88
CA GLU A 88 19.40 -11.07 -0.39
C GLU A 88 18.47 -10.70 -1.55
N HIS A 89 17.18 -10.56 -1.27
CA HIS A 89 16.16 -10.26 -2.27
C HIS A 89 15.30 -9.09 -1.80
N PRO A 90 15.88 -7.88 -1.74
CA PRO A 90 15.15 -6.72 -1.22
C PRO A 90 13.96 -6.35 -2.10
N TRP A 91 12.93 -5.81 -1.47
CA TRP A 91 11.70 -5.40 -2.14
C TRP A 91 11.93 -4.38 -3.26
N GLU A 92 11.16 -4.55 -4.32
CA GLU A 92 10.71 -3.47 -5.18
C GLU A 92 9.21 -3.33 -4.94
N TYR A 93 8.73 -2.14 -4.53
CA TYR A 93 7.33 -1.92 -4.23
C TYR A 93 6.85 -0.55 -4.69
N ALA A 94 5.53 -0.42 -4.82
CA ALA A 94 4.88 0.87 -5.04
C ALA A 94 3.85 1.07 -3.93
N TRP A 95 3.58 2.33 -3.57
CA TRP A 95 2.66 2.63 -2.47
C TRP A 95 1.77 3.81 -2.77
N VAL A 96 0.62 3.84 -2.07
CA VAL A 96 -0.29 4.98 -2.02
C VAL A 96 -0.71 5.21 -0.57
N GLU A 97 -0.70 6.45 -0.14
CA GLU A 97 -1.28 6.87 1.15
C GLU A 97 -2.60 7.56 0.85
N PHE A 98 -3.67 7.12 1.49
CA PHE A 98 -5.02 7.55 1.16
C PHE A 98 -5.92 7.50 2.39
N ASP A 99 -7.05 8.21 2.30
CA ASP A 99 -8.08 8.18 3.32
C ASP A 99 -9.38 8.68 2.70
N GLY A 100 -10.48 8.59 3.46
CA GLY A 100 -11.76 9.08 3.01
C GLY A 100 -12.92 8.24 3.55
N LEU A 101 -14.13 8.73 3.33
CA LEU A 101 -15.33 8.10 3.85
C LEU A 101 -15.59 6.70 3.28
N ARG A 102 -15.03 6.39 2.10
CA ARG A 102 -15.22 5.09 1.43
C ARG A 102 -14.23 4.02 1.85
N VAL A 103 -13.15 4.41 2.54
CA VAL A 103 -12.02 3.50 2.75
C VAL A 103 -12.37 2.33 3.65
N LYS A 104 -12.96 2.61 4.83
CA LYS A 104 -13.24 1.55 5.80
C LYS A 104 -14.13 0.45 5.21
N GLU A 105 -15.17 0.84 4.50
CA GLU A 105 -16.08 -0.11 3.85
C GLU A 105 -15.34 -0.97 2.82
N ALA A 106 -14.50 -0.36 1.98
CA ALA A 106 -13.74 -1.07 0.97
C ALA A 106 -12.78 -2.09 1.60
N LEU A 107 -12.08 -1.69 2.68
CA LEU A 107 -11.14 -2.59 3.35
C LEU A 107 -11.85 -3.72 4.09
N ASP A 108 -13.01 -3.44 4.70
CA ASP A 108 -13.84 -4.47 5.33
C ASP A 108 -14.28 -5.50 4.28
N LEU A 109 -14.70 -5.05 3.09
CA LEU A 109 -15.06 -5.96 1.99
C LEU A 109 -13.87 -6.79 1.52
N ALA A 110 -12.68 -6.23 1.56
CA ALA A 110 -11.45 -6.94 1.18
C ALA A 110 -10.94 -7.89 2.27
N GLY A 111 -11.50 -7.83 3.47
CA GLY A 111 -11.05 -8.64 4.60
C GLY A 111 -9.74 -8.16 5.20
N LEU A 112 -9.38 -6.90 4.98
CA LEU A 112 -8.14 -6.32 5.51
C LEU A 112 -8.42 -5.56 6.80
N SER A 113 -7.60 -5.82 7.81
CA SER A 113 -7.72 -5.24 9.15
C SER A 113 -6.33 -5.23 9.81
N PRO A 114 -6.17 -4.57 10.97
CA PRO A 114 -4.90 -4.66 11.70
C PRO A 114 -4.50 -6.10 12.06
N GLU A 115 -5.47 -7.01 12.19
CA GLU A 115 -5.21 -8.43 12.44
C GLU A 115 -4.89 -9.20 11.16
N HIS A 116 -5.28 -8.68 10.00
CA HIS A 116 -5.09 -9.31 8.69
C HIS A 116 -4.63 -8.26 7.68
N PRO A 117 -3.37 -7.76 7.84
CA PRO A 117 -2.91 -6.61 7.03
C PRO A 117 -2.34 -6.98 5.67
N ILE A 118 -2.19 -8.27 5.37
CA ILE A 118 -1.52 -8.72 4.15
C ILE A 118 -2.55 -8.98 3.06
N TYR A 119 -2.34 -8.33 1.92
CA TYR A 119 -3.14 -8.56 0.73
C TYR A 119 -2.59 -9.77 -0.03
N HIS A 120 -3.46 -10.76 -0.23
CA HIS A 120 -3.20 -11.92 -1.11
C HIS A 120 -4.23 -11.90 -2.22
N SER A 121 -3.79 -12.10 -3.45
CA SER A 121 -4.71 -12.13 -4.58
C SER A 121 -5.28 -13.52 -4.81
N ASN A 122 -6.58 -13.58 -5.11
CA ASN A 122 -7.24 -14.81 -5.58
C ASN A 122 -7.53 -14.76 -7.10
N ALA A 123 -7.13 -13.68 -7.78
CA ALA A 123 -7.42 -13.47 -9.20
C ALA A 123 -6.23 -12.82 -9.88
N ARG A 124 -5.50 -13.61 -10.68
CA ARG A 124 -4.25 -13.18 -11.29
C ARG A 124 -4.41 -11.99 -12.25
N ASP A 125 -5.47 -11.96 -13.03
CA ASP A 125 -5.74 -10.89 -13.98
C ASP A 125 -6.07 -9.57 -13.26
N ILE A 126 -6.82 -9.62 -12.17
CA ILE A 126 -7.14 -8.44 -11.37
C ILE A 126 -5.91 -7.95 -10.62
N SER A 127 -5.09 -8.86 -10.12
CA SER A 127 -3.82 -8.51 -9.48
C SER A 127 -2.87 -7.81 -10.45
N ALA A 128 -2.84 -8.24 -11.70
CA ALA A 128 -2.05 -7.57 -12.75
C ALA A 128 -2.58 -6.17 -13.02
N GLU A 129 -3.88 -5.97 -13.04
CA GLU A 129 -4.50 -4.65 -13.20
C GLU A 129 -4.15 -3.75 -12.01
N LEU A 130 -4.20 -4.28 -10.78
CA LEU A 130 -3.83 -3.56 -9.58
C LEU A 130 -2.39 -3.06 -9.67
N LYS A 131 -1.47 -3.93 -10.09
CA LYS A 131 -0.06 -3.57 -10.27
C LYS A 131 0.08 -2.42 -11.27
N GLN A 132 -0.62 -2.50 -12.40
CA GLN A 132 -0.57 -1.45 -13.42
C GLN A 132 -1.09 -0.12 -12.87
N LEU A 133 -2.17 -0.14 -12.09
CA LEU A 133 -2.78 1.06 -11.52
C LEU A 133 -1.86 1.75 -10.52
N ILE A 134 -1.28 0.99 -9.60
CA ILE A 134 -0.42 1.58 -8.57
C ILE A 134 0.88 2.13 -9.19
N LEU A 135 1.43 1.46 -10.19
CA LEU A 135 2.60 1.95 -10.91
C LEU A 135 2.25 3.19 -11.74
N TYR A 136 1.08 3.21 -12.36
CA TYR A 136 0.63 4.37 -13.12
C TYR A 136 0.58 5.61 -12.21
N ILE A 137 -0.02 5.49 -11.05
CA ILE A 137 -0.09 6.61 -10.10
C ILE A 137 1.31 7.09 -9.73
N ALA A 138 2.21 6.16 -9.41
CA ALA A 138 3.58 6.51 -9.02
C ALA A 138 4.35 7.21 -10.14
N GLN A 139 4.07 6.87 -11.39
CA GLN A 139 4.82 7.34 -12.56
C GLN A 139 4.23 8.58 -13.22
N HIS A 140 3.04 9.02 -12.84
CA HIS A 140 2.34 10.11 -13.52
C HIS A 140 1.84 11.19 -12.53
N PRO A 141 2.77 11.78 -11.73
CA PRO A 141 2.37 12.81 -10.77
C PRO A 141 1.87 14.10 -11.45
N GLU A 142 2.13 14.27 -12.76
CA GLU A 142 1.70 15.42 -13.53
C GLU A 142 0.23 15.39 -13.92
N MET A 143 -0.43 14.24 -13.75
CA MET A 143 -1.84 14.12 -14.11
C MET A 143 -2.72 14.92 -13.16
N PRO A 144 -3.87 15.42 -13.66
CA PRO A 144 -4.79 16.19 -12.81
C PRO A 144 -5.26 15.39 -11.60
N PRO A 145 -5.52 16.06 -10.46
CA PRO A 145 -5.97 15.36 -9.25
C PRO A 145 -7.19 14.46 -9.46
N LEU A 146 -8.18 14.91 -10.20
CA LEU A 146 -9.38 14.11 -10.46
C LEU A 146 -9.03 12.79 -11.16
N HIS A 147 -8.07 12.82 -12.08
CA HIS A 147 -7.62 11.64 -12.82
C HIS A 147 -6.97 10.63 -11.87
N LEU A 148 -6.06 11.10 -10.99
CA LEU A 148 -5.38 10.23 -10.04
C LEU A 148 -6.35 9.66 -9.01
N ILE A 149 -7.32 10.44 -8.55
CA ILE A 149 -8.37 9.94 -7.65
C ILE A 149 -9.21 8.86 -8.34
N GLY A 150 -9.52 9.04 -9.62
CA GLY A 150 -10.20 8.00 -10.41
C GLY A 150 -9.39 6.71 -10.45
N LYS A 151 -8.08 6.78 -10.65
CA LYS A 151 -7.20 5.61 -10.62
C LYS A 151 -7.17 4.97 -9.23
N LEU A 152 -7.21 5.77 -8.17
CA LEU A 152 -7.26 5.26 -6.80
C LEU A 152 -8.56 4.50 -6.54
N TYR A 153 -9.70 4.98 -7.02
CA TYR A 153 -10.96 4.23 -6.93
C TYR A 153 -10.85 2.87 -7.60
N LEU A 154 -10.28 2.83 -8.81
CA LEU A 154 -10.08 1.57 -9.51
C LEU A 154 -9.12 0.64 -8.78
N LEU A 155 -8.08 1.20 -8.15
CA LEU A 155 -7.13 0.43 -7.35
C LEU A 155 -7.83 -0.24 -6.16
N LEU A 156 -8.63 0.52 -5.41
CA LEU A 156 -9.40 -0.03 -4.29
C LEU A 156 -10.40 -1.09 -4.76
N ASP A 157 -11.04 -0.87 -5.91
CA ASP A 157 -11.92 -1.85 -6.51
C ASP A 157 -11.17 -3.15 -6.81
N CYS A 158 -9.97 -3.07 -7.37
CA CYS A 158 -9.14 -4.25 -7.61
C CYS A 158 -8.83 -4.99 -6.31
N ILE A 159 -8.48 -4.28 -5.25
CA ILE A 159 -8.22 -4.89 -3.94
C ILE A 159 -9.45 -5.64 -3.45
N THR A 160 -10.63 -5.01 -3.49
CA THR A 160 -11.86 -5.65 -2.97
C THR A 160 -12.24 -6.88 -3.78
N ARG A 161 -12.05 -6.85 -5.10
CA ARG A 161 -12.43 -7.97 -5.97
C ARG A 161 -11.44 -9.12 -5.98
N SER A 162 -10.20 -8.89 -5.61
CA SER A 162 -9.15 -9.91 -5.71
C SER A 162 -8.57 -10.37 -4.36
N SER A 163 -8.89 -9.69 -3.27
CA SER A 163 -8.33 -10.05 -1.97
C SER A 163 -8.88 -11.40 -1.51
N SER A 164 -7.99 -12.29 -1.12
CA SER A 164 -8.35 -13.55 -0.48
C SER A 164 -8.11 -13.42 1.02
N SER A 165 -9.17 -13.21 1.73
CA SER A 165 -9.12 -13.05 3.19
C SER A 165 -9.56 -14.31 3.90
#